data_76089c7c0ce0b6b3c22a5a1a5777c62e
#
_entry.id   76089c7c0ce0b6b3c22a5a1a5777c62e
#
_cell.length_a   1.000
_cell.length_b   1.000
_cell.length_c   1.000
_cell.angle_alpha   90.00
_cell.angle_beta   90.00
_cell.angle_gamma   90.00
#
_symmetry.space_group_name_H-M   'P 1'
#
loop_
_entity.id
_entity.type
_entity.pdbx_description
1 polymer ?
#
loop_
_entity_poly.entity_id
_entity_poly.type
_entity_poly.pdbx_seq_one_letter_code
_entity_poly.pdbx_strand_id
1 'polypeptide(L)'
;MQNENHAAVWLNRAEYVSISELIDLSGLTEGEVGDLVDAGALSPANPLERPWTFGADCVVIVRQAARLRDDLELDTHAMAIALGLLAQIQALEAQLSQLRARQSDDRFAEFG
;
A
#
# COMPACT_ATOMS: atom_id res chain seq x y z
N MET A 1 -28.03 13.16 9.87
CA MET A 1 -27.72 12.60 10.98
C MET A 1 -26.70 11.54 10.82
N GLN A 2 -27.16 10.42 10.62
CA GLN A 2 -26.27 9.39 10.49
C GLN A 2 -25.39 9.51 9.33
N ASN A 3 -25.74 10.25 8.30
CA ASN A 3 -24.94 10.33 7.10
C ASN A 3 -23.61 10.98 7.31
N GLU A 4 -23.56 12.07 8.07
CA GLU A 4 -22.29 12.72 8.30
C GLU A 4 -21.39 11.92 9.20
N ASN A 5 -21.97 11.43 10.31
CA ASN A 5 -21.21 10.57 11.19
C ASN A 5 -20.83 9.28 10.49
N HIS A 6 -21.73 8.79 9.66
CA HIS A 6 -21.50 7.57 8.93
C HIS A 6 -20.38 7.77 7.92
N ALA A 7 -20.29 8.90 7.26
CA ALA A 7 -19.23 9.18 6.33
C ALA A 7 -17.88 9.28 7.04
N ALA A 8 -17.84 9.93 8.18
CA ALA A 8 -16.61 10.04 8.94
C ALA A 8 -16.14 8.68 9.43
N VAL A 9 -17.07 7.87 9.95
CA VAL A 9 -16.75 6.54 10.39
C VAL A 9 -16.33 5.69 9.21
N TRP A 10 -16.96 5.87 8.07
CA TRP A 10 -16.63 5.15 6.87
C TRP A 10 -15.22 5.46 6.40
N LEU A 11 -14.82 6.72 6.42
CA LEU A 11 -13.47 7.12 6.05
C LEU A 11 -12.45 6.51 7.00
N ASN A 12 -12.75 6.50 8.30
CA ASN A 12 -11.87 5.89 9.27
C ASN A 12 -11.76 4.38 9.05
N ARG A 13 -12.85 3.74 8.72
CA ARG A 13 -12.82 2.32 8.40
C ARG A 13 -12.08 2.06 7.11
N ALA A 14 -12.21 2.97 6.15
CA ALA A 14 -11.51 2.83 4.88
C ALA A 14 -10.01 2.93 5.05
N GLU A 15 -9.54 3.53 6.14
CA GLU A 15 -8.12 3.63 6.40
C GLU A 15 -7.52 2.32 6.88
N TYR A 16 -8.35 1.43 7.41
CA TYR A 16 -7.88 0.16 7.96
C TYR A 16 -8.75 -0.98 7.50
N VAL A 17 -8.11 -2.07 7.17
CA VAL A 17 -8.80 -3.30 6.79
C VAL A 17 -8.26 -4.44 7.64
N SER A 18 -9.10 -5.44 7.88
CA SER A 18 -8.68 -6.64 8.60
C SER A 18 -7.88 -7.53 7.66
N ILE A 19 -7.15 -8.48 8.24
CA ILE A 19 -6.42 -9.45 7.42
C ILE A 19 -7.39 -10.27 6.56
N SER A 20 -8.57 -10.59 7.07
CA SER A 20 -9.58 -11.31 6.30
C SER A 20 -10.04 -10.52 5.08
N GLU A 21 -10.28 -9.22 5.27
CA GLU A 21 -10.64 -8.36 4.16
C GLU A 21 -9.52 -8.24 3.14
N LEU A 22 -8.30 -8.15 3.63
CA LEU A 22 -7.13 -8.05 2.76
C LEU A 22 -7.00 -9.31 1.89
N ILE A 23 -7.22 -10.47 2.48
CA ILE A 23 -7.20 -11.75 1.77
C ILE A 23 -8.31 -11.80 0.71
N ASP A 24 -9.52 -11.40 1.10
CA ASP A 24 -10.67 -11.41 0.19
C ASP A 24 -10.46 -10.47 -0.98
N LEU A 25 -9.89 -9.30 -0.73
CA LEU A 25 -9.70 -8.29 -1.77
C LEU A 25 -8.55 -8.61 -2.71
N SER A 26 -7.59 -9.39 -2.27
CA SER A 26 -6.38 -9.64 -3.05
C SER A 26 -6.33 -11.02 -3.69
N GLY A 27 -6.94 -12.02 -3.06
CA GLY A 27 -6.79 -13.39 -3.49
C GLY A 27 -5.53 -14.07 -2.96
N LEU A 28 -4.77 -13.39 -2.11
CA LEU A 28 -3.64 -14.02 -1.43
C LEU A 28 -4.15 -14.89 -0.31
N THR A 29 -3.33 -15.86 0.09
CA THR A 29 -3.63 -16.68 1.27
C THR A 29 -3.14 -15.97 2.53
N GLU A 30 -3.66 -16.42 3.66
CA GLU A 30 -3.20 -15.87 4.94
C GLU A 30 -1.71 -16.09 5.13
N GLY A 31 -1.20 -17.25 4.72
CA GLY A 31 0.22 -17.55 4.80
C GLY A 31 1.05 -16.61 3.94
N GLU A 32 0.57 -16.30 2.74
CA GLU A 32 1.27 -15.37 1.86
C GLU A 32 1.32 -13.98 2.45
N VAL A 33 0.23 -13.51 3.04
CA VAL A 33 0.21 -12.21 3.70
C VAL A 33 1.19 -12.19 4.87
N GLY A 34 1.19 -13.27 5.68
CA GLY A 34 2.12 -13.39 6.80
C GLY A 34 3.58 -13.34 6.35
N ASP A 35 3.87 -14.05 5.26
CA ASP A 35 5.24 -14.05 4.72
C ASP A 35 5.66 -12.68 4.21
N LEU A 36 4.73 -11.95 3.62
CA LEU A 36 5.02 -10.58 3.16
C LEU A 36 5.27 -9.65 4.34
N VAL A 37 4.56 -9.84 5.44
CA VAL A 37 4.81 -9.07 6.65
C VAL A 37 6.19 -9.40 7.21
N ASP A 38 6.52 -10.68 7.28
CA ASP A 38 7.83 -11.12 7.78
C ASP A 38 8.96 -10.58 6.93
N ALA A 39 8.76 -10.47 5.63
CA ALA A 39 9.77 -9.96 4.72
C ALA A 39 9.85 -8.42 4.70
N GLY A 40 8.95 -7.75 5.40
CA GLY A 40 8.94 -6.30 5.45
C GLY A 40 8.24 -5.62 4.29
N ALA A 41 7.56 -6.38 3.44
CA ALA A 41 6.84 -5.83 2.29
C ALA A 41 5.50 -5.24 2.70
N LEU A 42 4.92 -5.72 3.77
CA LEU A 42 3.69 -5.21 4.36
C LEU A 42 3.94 -4.90 5.81
N SER A 43 3.31 -3.85 6.31
CA SER A 43 3.41 -3.48 7.72
C SER A 43 2.01 -3.36 8.31
N PRO A 44 1.67 -4.19 9.31
CA PRO A 44 0.40 -4.02 10.01
C PRO A 44 0.35 -2.65 10.70
N ALA A 45 -0.84 -2.13 10.86
CA ALA A 45 -1.03 -0.85 11.52
C ALA A 45 -0.51 -0.88 12.96
N ASN A 46 -0.73 -2.02 13.63
CA ASN A 46 -0.17 -2.24 14.95
C ASN A 46 0.36 -3.66 15.01
N PRO A 47 1.69 -3.85 14.83
CA PRO A 47 2.27 -5.20 14.75
C PRO A 47 2.10 -6.02 16.03
N LEU A 48 1.89 -5.36 17.15
CA LEU A 48 1.78 -6.05 18.44
C LEU A 48 0.36 -6.52 18.76
N GLU A 49 -0.62 -6.04 18.00
CA GLU A 49 -2.00 -6.44 18.22
C GLU A 49 -2.42 -7.54 17.26
N ARG A 50 -3.24 -8.46 17.76
CA ARG A 50 -3.80 -9.54 16.95
C ARG A 50 -5.31 -9.58 17.13
N PRO A 51 -6.06 -9.79 16.05
CA PRO A 51 -5.59 -9.97 14.67
C PRO A 51 -5.06 -8.68 14.08
N TRP A 52 -4.18 -8.81 13.12
CA TRP A 52 -3.60 -7.64 12.45
C TRP A 52 -4.64 -6.87 11.66
N THR A 53 -4.46 -5.53 11.66
CA THR A 53 -5.16 -4.65 10.73
C THR A 53 -4.11 -3.96 9.87
N PHE A 54 -4.52 -3.49 8.70
CA PHE A 54 -3.62 -2.90 7.73
C PHE A 54 -4.21 -1.60 7.23
N GLY A 55 -3.35 -0.65 6.87
CA GLY A 55 -3.80 0.56 6.23
C GLY A 55 -4.38 0.28 4.85
N ALA A 56 -5.22 1.17 4.38
CA ALA A 56 -5.88 0.99 3.09
C ALA A 56 -4.88 0.93 1.94
N ASP A 57 -3.72 1.57 2.09
CA ASP A 57 -2.66 1.52 1.09
C ASP A 57 -2.13 0.10 0.88
N CYS A 58 -2.22 -0.76 1.89
CA CYS A 58 -1.80 -2.14 1.77
C CYS A 58 -2.68 -2.92 0.77
N VAL A 59 -3.92 -2.50 0.57
CA VAL A 59 -4.81 -3.15 -0.39
C VAL A 59 -4.20 -3.09 -1.79
N VAL A 60 -3.66 -1.93 -2.16
CA VAL A 60 -3.02 -1.76 -3.45
C VAL A 60 -1.80 -2.68 -3.57
N ILE A 61 -1.01 -2.75 -2.50
CA ILE A 61 0.21 -3.56 -2.47
C ILE A 61 -0.13 -5.05 -2.65
N VAL A 62 -1.11 -5.54 -1.89
CA VAL A 62 -1.45 -6.97 -1.97
C VAL A 62 -2.09 -7.33 -3.31
N ARG A 63 -2.82 -6.40 -3.93
CA ARG A 63 -3.36 -6.64 -5.26
C ARG A 63 -2.26 -6.72 -6.31
N GLN A 64 -1.25 -5.86 -6.17
CA GLN A 64 -0.08 -5.93 -7.04
C GLN A 64 0.67 -7.24 -6.83
N ALA A 65 0.82 -7.65 -5.58
CA ALA A 65 1.48 -8.91 -5.26
C ALA A 65 0.76 -10.09 -5.89
N ALA A 66 -0.56 -10.12 -5.75
CA ALA A 66 -1.36 -11.21 -6.31
C ALA A 66 -1.24 -11.27 -7.83
N ARG A 67 -1.23 -10.10 -8.46
CA ARG A 67 -1.10 -10.02 -9.91
C ARG A 67 0.26 -10.52 -10.37
N LEU A 68 1.32 -10.10 -9.68
CA LEU A 68 2.67 -10.55 -9.98
C LEU A 68 2.82 -12.06 -9.78
N ARG A 69 2.25 -12.57 -8.69
CA ARG A 69 2.29 -14.00 -8.42
C ARG A 69 1.64 -14.78 -9.57
N ASP A 70 0.45 -14.34 -9.99
CA ASP A 70 -0.30 -15.06 -11.00
C ASP A 70 0.31 -14.93 -12.40
N ASP A 71 0.80 -13.74 -12.72
CA ASP A 71 1.34 -13.47 -14.05
C ASP A 71 2.73 -14.07 -14.24
N LEU A 72 3.55 -14.06 -13.19
CA LEU A 72 4.95 -14.48 -13.28
C LEU A 72 5.24 -15.74 -12.48
N GLU A 73 4.23 -16.30 -11.84
CA GLU A 73 4.34 -17.50 -11.01
C GLU A 73 5.43 -17.35 -9.94
N LEU A 74 5.41 -16.19 -9.28
CA LEU A 74 6.39 -15.89 -8.25
C LEU A 74 6.02 -16.56 -6.92
N ASP A 75 7.03 -17.00 -6.19
CA ASP A 75 6.81 -17.42 -4.81
C ASP A 75 6.78 -16.18 -3.90
N THR A 76 6.52 -16.40 -2.62
CA THR A 76 6.37 -15.28 -1.68
C THR A 76 7.64 -14.46 -1.54
N HIS A 77 8.79 -15.14 -1.57
CA HIS A 77 10.06 -14.44 -1.44
C HIS A 77 10.29 -13.50 -2.63
N ALA A 78 10.04 -13.99 -3.82
CA ALA A 78 10.17 -13.18 -5.03
C ALA A 78 9.15 -12.05 -5.07
N MET A 79 7.93 -12.30 -4.59
CA MET A 79 6.92 -11.25 -4.46
C MET A 79 7.40 -10.13 -3.55
N ALA A 80 7.99 -10.48 -2.41
CA ALA A 80 8.46 -9.49 -1.45
C ALA A 80 9.56 -8.61 -2.07
N ILE A 81 10.47 -9.22 -2.82
CA ILE A 81 11.51 -8.47 -3.52
C ILE A 81 10.91 -7.53 -4.56
N ALA A 82 9.98 -8.04 -5.35
CA ALA A 82 9.33 -7.23 -6.39
C ALA A 82 8.58 -6.06 -5.79
N LEU A 83 7.85 -6.28 -4.71
CA LEU A 83 7.12 -5.21 -4.03
C LEU A 83 8.05 -4.16 -3.46
N GLY A 84 9.19 -4.59 -2.91
CA GLY A 84 10.19 -3.66 -2.42
C GLY A 84 10.72 -2.76 -3.52
N LEU A 85 10.99 -3.33 -4.68
CA LEU A 85 11.46 -2.56 -5.83
C LEU A 85 10.39 -1.59 -6.33
N LEU A 86 9.13 -2.05 -6.39
CA LEU A 86 8.04 -1.18 -6.80
C LEU A 86 7.86 -0.02 -5.84
N ALA A 87 8.00 -0.27 -4.53
CA ALA A 87 7.91 0.79 -3.54
C ALA A 87 9.02 1.82 -3.73
N GLN A 88 10.23 1.38 -4.05
CA GLN A 88 11.33 2.29 -4.32
C GLN A 88 11.07 3.12 -5.56
N ILE A 89 10.55 2.49 -6.61
CA ILE A 89 10.21 3.21 -7.84
C ILE A 89 9.17 4.29 -7.55
N GLN A 90 8.12 3.94 -6.81
CA GLN A 90 7.07 4.89 -6.49
C GLN A 90 7.61 6.06 -5.66
N ALA A 91 8.50 5.77 -4.71
CA ALA A 91 9.10 6.82 -3.90
C ALA A 91 9.95 7.75 -4.74
N LEU A 92 10.73 7.21 -5.65
CA LEU A 92 11.56 8.01 -6.55
C LEU A 92 10.70 8.84 -7.50
N GLU A 93 9.62 8.27 -7.99
CA GLU A 93 8.70 9.02 -8.85
C GLU A 93 8.07 10.19 -8.12
N ALA A 94 7.72 9.98 -6.85
CA ALA A 94 7.15 11.05 -6.02
C ALA A 94 8.17 12.16 -5.80
N GLN A 95 9.42 11.80 -5.52
CA GLN A 95 10.49 12.78 -5.34
C GLN A 95 10.73 13.57 -6.62
N LEU A 96 10.74 12.88 -7.75
CA LEU A 96 10.93 13.51 -9.03
C LEU A 96 9.80 14.49 -9.34
N SER A 97 8.58 14.09 -9.03
CA SER A 97 7.42 14.95 -9.22
C SER A 97 7.52 16.21 -8.38
N GLN A 98 7.98 16.08 -7.12
CA GLN A 98 8.17 17.22 -6.24
C GLN A 98 9.25 18.17 -6.77
N LEU A 99 10.34 17.61 -7.26
CA LEU A 99 11.41 18.43 -7.82
C LEU A 99 10.95 19.19 -9.06
N ARG A 100 10.17 18.54 -9.91
CA ARG A 100 9.63 19.20 -11.09
C ARG A 100 8.68 20.33 -10.71
N ALA A 101 7.87 20.12 -9.68
CA ALA A 101 6.96 21.15 -9.21
C ALA A 101 7.75 22.37 -8.68
N ARG A 102 8.84 22.12 -7.94
CA ARG A 102 9.68 23.19 -7.43
C ARG A 102 10.34 23.97 -8.56
N GLN A 103 10.81 23.27 -9.57
CA GLN A 103 11.42 23.93 -10.72
C GLN A 103 10.43 24.82 -11.44
N SER A 104 9.19 24.38 -11.58
CA SER A 104 8.14 25.19 -12.17
C SER A 104 7.86 26.44 -11.35
N ASP A 105 7.80 26.30 -10.04
CA ASP A 105 7.58 27.43 -9.14
C ASP A 105 8.73 28.42 -9.22
N ASP A 106 9.96 27.92 -9.26
CA ASP A 106 11.13 28.76 -9.37
C ASP A 106 11.13 29.54 -10.68
N ARG A 107 10.72 28.90 -11.75
CA ARG A 107 10.61 29.59 -13.04
C ARG A 107 9.58 30.68 -12.98
N PHE A 108 8.44 30.43 -12.35
CA PHE A 108 7.43 31.45 -12.18
C PHE A 108 7.96 32.62 -11.37
N ALA A 109 8.72 32.32 -10.34
CA ALA A 109 9.30 33.37 -9.49
C ALA A 109 10.28 34.21 -10.29
N GLU A 110 11.03 33.61 -11.19
CA GLU A 110 11.98 34.36 -12.01
C GLU A 110 11.28 35.27 -12.99
N PHE A 111 10.19 34.82 -13.55
CA PHE A 111 9.46 35.61 -14.56
C PHE A 111 8.49 36.59 -13.94
N GLY A 112 8.07 36.32 -12.73
CA GLY A 112 7.11 37.13 -12.03
C GLY A 112 7.75 38.31 -11.38
#